data_a5fb285b9f820886d8bdf143fa405307
#
_entry.id   a5fb285b9f820886d8bdf143fa405307
#
_cell.length_a   1.000
_cell.length_b   1.000
_cell.length_c   1.000
_cell.angle_alpha   90.00
_cell.angle_beta   90.00
_cell.angle_gamma   90.00
#
_symmetry.space_group_name_H-M   'P 1'
#
loop_
_entity.id
_entity.type
_entity.pdbx_description
1 polymer ?
#
loop_
_entity_poly.entity_id
_entity_poly.type
_entity_poly.pdbx_seq_one_letter_code
_entity_poly.pdbx_strand_id
1 'polypeptide(L)'
;AATMGYEYVLIDNWWNTNIGYERMGQLIKYAQSKKVDMFLWYSSSGYWNDIEQGPTNLMDNPIARKREMKWLQSQGVKGIKVDFFGGDKQETMRLYEAILSDADDHGLMVIFHGCTLPRGWERMYPNYVGSEAVLASENMIFNQHFCDEEAFNACLHPFIRNSVGSMEFGGCFFNRRLNKGNNGGTTRRTTDVFQLATAVLFQNPVQNFALTPNNLTDVSPVCIDFMKEVPTEWDESRFVDGYPGKYVVLARRHGDSWYLAAV
;
A
#
# COMPACT_ATOMS: atom_id res chain seq x y z
N ALA A 1 10.54 -9.28 4.82
CA ALA A 1 9.33 -9.24 5.66
C ALA A 1 9.55 -10.02 6.96
N ALA A 2 9.85 -11.32 6.92
CA ALA A 2 10.04 -12.13 8.14
C ALA A 2 11.09 -11.57 9.11
N THR A 3 12.21 -11.05 8.60
CA THR A 3 13.26 -10.41 9.42
C THR A 3 12.77 -9.10 10.07
N MET A 4 11.85 -8.40 9.44
CA MET A 4 11.25 -7.17 9.96
C MET A 4 10.07 -7.44 10.91
N GLY A 5 9.57 -8.68 10.99
CA GLY A 5 8.37 -9.01 11.76
C GLY A 5 7.07 -8.61 11.06
N TYR A 6 7.11 -8.33 9.76
CA TYR A 6 5.92 -7.93 9.00
C TYR A 6 5.02 -9.12 8.70
N GLU A 7 3.71 -8.89 8.82
CA GLU A 7 2.69 -9.91 8.64
C GLU A 7 2.51 -10.29 7.17
N TYR A 8 2.76 -9.33 6.26
CA TYR A 8 2.45 -9.49 4.84
C TYR A 8 3.61 -9.12 3.94
N VAL A 9 3.59 -9.67 2.73
CA VAL A 9 4.33 -9.21 1.56
C VAL A 9 3.40 -9.11 0.37
N LEU A 10 3.45 -8.01 -0.37
CA LEU A 10 2.73 -7.82 -1.61
C LEU A 10 3.61 -8.22 -2.79
N ILE A 11 3.10 -9.11 -3.65
CA ILE A 11 3.70 -9.39 -4.96
C ILE A 11 2.93 -8.59 -6.00
N ASP A 12 3.63 -7.63 -6.60
CA ASP A 12 3.06 -6.67 -7.53
C ASP A 12 2.87 -7.23 -8.96
N ASN A 13 2.54 -6.39 -9.92
CA ASN A 13 2.09 -6.74 -11.25
C ASN A 13 3.00 -7.73 -12.02
N TRP A 14 2.45 -8.32 -13.10
CA TRP A 14 3.08 -9.35 -13.95
C TRP A 14 3.50 -10.65 -13.25
N TRP A 15 3.06 -10.90 -12.02
CA TRP A 15 3.40 -12.14 -11.33
C TRP A 15 2.84 -13.39 -12.07
N ASN A 16 1.69 -13.24 -12.73
CA ASN A 16 1.05 -14.32 -13.50
C ASN A 16 1.90 -14.79 -14.68
N THR A 17 2.66 -13.90 -15.31
CA THR A 17 3.52 -14.21 -16.46
C THR A 17 4.97 -14.46 -16.06
N ASN A 18 5.50 -13.69 -15.11
CA ASN A 18 6.91 -13.78 -14.69
C ASN A 18 7.17 -14.91 -13.68
N ILE A 19 6.14 -15.28 -12.89
CA ILE A 19 6.24 -16.31 -11.85
C ILE A 19 5.34 -17.51 -12.20
N GLY A 20 4.09 -17.24 -12.59
CA GLY A 20 3.07 -18.23 -12.90
C GLY A 20 2.39 -18.82 -11.64
N TYR A 21 1.20 -19.36 -11.82
CA TYR A 21 0.33 -19.81 -10.72
C TYR A 21 0.94 -20.96 -9.90
N GLU A 22 1.59 -21.92 -10.55
CA GLU A 22 2.21 -23.05 -9.84
C GLU A 22 3.33 -22.58 -8.91
N ARG A 23 4.25 -21.77 -9.45
CA ARG A 23 5.37 -21.24 -8.68
C ARG A 23 4.88 -20.26 -7.60
N MET A 24 3.85 -19.47 -7.89
CA MET A 24 3.23 -18.59 -6.90
C MET A 24 2.66 -19.39 -5.73
N GLY A 25 1.98 -20.50 -5.98
CA GLY A 25 1.51 -21.39 -4.91
C GLY A 25 2.64 -21.93 -4.03
N GLN A 26 3.81 -22.22 -4.61
CA GLN A 26 5.00 -22.64 -3.85
C GLN A 26 5.56 -21.48 -3.00
N LEU A 27 5.59 -20.26 -3.56
CA LEU A 27 6.06 -19.06 -2.84
C LEU A 27 5.13 -18.69 -1.66
N ILE A 28 3.82 -18.80 -1.85
CA ILE A 28 2.84 -18.60 -0.77
C ILE A 28 3.12 -19.55 0.39
N LYS A 29 3.28 -20.84 0.12
CA LYS A 29 3.62 -21.84 1.15
C LYS A 29 4.95 -21.54 1.83
N TYR A 30 5.95 -21.10 1.07
CA TYR A 30 7.24 -20.69 1.62
C TYR A 30 7.11 -19.49 2.55
N ALA A 31 6.39 -18.45 2.15
CA ALA A 31 6.13 -17.27 2.98
C ALA A 31 5.42 -17.66 4.29
N GLN A 32 4.38 -18.48 4.20
CA GLN A 32 3.66 -19.00 5.36
C GLN A 32 4.57 -19.79 6.30
N SER A 33 5.53 -20.57 5.77
CA SER A 33 6.54 -21.27 6.58
C SER A 33 7.44 -20.30 7.36
N LYS A 34 7.53 -19.05 6.93
CA LYS A 34 8.24 -17.94 7.60
C LYS A 34 7.32 -17.04 8.43
N LYS A 35 6.05 -17.41 8.59
CA LYS A 35 5.00 -16.63 9.27
C LYS A 35 4.72 -15.29 8.58
N VAL A 36 4.83 -15.25 7.26
CA VAL A 36 4.47 -14.10 6.43
C VAL A 36 3.38 -14.55 5.47
N ASP A 37 2.29 -13.82 5.42
CA ASP A 37 1.22 -14.03 4.46
C ASP A 37 1.39 -13.16 3.21
N MET A 38 0.57 -13.37 2.18
CA MET A 38 0.73 -12.67 0.90
C MET A 38 -0.50 -11.89 0.50
N PHE A 39 -0.23 -10.74 -0.14
CA PHE A 39 -1.14 -10.02 -1.02
C PHE A 39 -0.68 -10.21 -2.47
N LEU A 40 -1.62 -10.30 -3.39
CA LEU A 40 -1.32 -10.37 -4.82
C LEU A 40 -1.98 -9.20 -5.56
N TRP A 41 -1.29 -8.66 -6.54
CA TRP A 41 -1.74 -7.56 -7.36
C TRP A 41 -2.61 -8.03 -8.53
N TYR A 42 -3.64 -7.24 -8.86
CA TYR A 42 -4.54 -7.42 -10.01
C TYR A 42 -4.86 -6.09 -10.66
N SER A 43 -5.03 -6.09 -11.99
CA SER A 43 -5.69 -4.98 -12.67
C SER A 43 -7.22 -5.08 -12.50
N SER A 44 -7.88 -3.95 -12.27
CA SER A 44 -9.34 -3.86 -12.32
C SER A 44 -9.87 -3.92 -13.75
N SER A 45 -8.99 -3.64 -14.73
CA SER A 45 -9.36 -3.47 -16.13
C SER A 45 -9.64 -4.78 -16.86
N GLY A 46 -10.57 -4.71 -17.79
CA GLY A 46 -10.87 -5.72 -18.76
C GLY A 46 -10.41 -5.32 -20.16
N TYR A 47 -11.04 -5.92 -21.17
CA TYR A 47 -10.71 -5.75 -22.59
C TYR A 47 -10.83 -4.30 -23.12
N TRP A 48 -11.50 -3.41 -22.36
CA TRP A 48 -11.69 -2.00 -22.73
C TRP A 48 -10.51 -1.09 -22.41
N ASN A 49 -9.45 -1.60 -21.79
CA ASN A 49 -8.31 -0.83 -21.31
C ASN A 49 -7.00 -1.44 -21.82
N ASP A 50 -6.14 -0.61 -22.36
CA ASP A 50 -4.85 -0.99 -22.96
C ASP A 50 -3.74 -1.23 -21.92
N ILE A 51 -4.09 -1.36 -20.65
CA ILE A 51 -3.12 -1.64 -19.58
C ILE A 51 -2.52 -3.03 -19.79
N GLU A 52 -1.22 -3.07 -19.95
CA GLU A 52 -0.47 -4.31 -20.18
C GLU A 52 -0.21 -5.10 -18.89
N GLN A 53 -0.18 -4.43 -17.74
CA GLN A 53 0.11 -5.04 -16.45
C GLN A 53 -0.96 -6.06 -16.08
N GLY A 54 -0.52 -7.29 -15.88
CA GLY A 54 -1.40 -8.41 -15.53
C GLY A 54 -1.21 -8.90 -14.08
N PRO A 55 -2.15 -9.66 -13.58
CA PRO A 55 -3.34 -10.26 -14.24
C PRO A 55 -4.42 -9.25 -14.61
N THR A 56 -4.96 -9.34 -15.83
CA THR A 56 -6.09 -8.55 -16.35
C THR A 56 -7.27 -9.45 -16.68
N ASN A 57 -8.45 -8.87 -16.99
CA ASN A 57 -9.67 -9.58 -17.40
C ASN A 57 -10.17 -10.59 -16.34
N LEU A 58 -9.88 -10.33 -15.07
CA LEU A 58 -10.31 -11.17 -13.95
C LEU A 58 -11.25 -10.40 -13.02
N MET A 59 -10.84 -9.20 -12.57
CA MET A 59 -11.58 -8.47 -11.56
C MET A 59 -12.85 -7.80 -12.08
N ASP A 60 -12.89 -7.45 -13.36
CA ASP A 60 -14.05 -6.88 -14.05
C ASP A 60 -15.16 -7.89 -14.31
N ASN A 61 -14.82 -9.16 -14.52
CA ASN A 61 -15.75 -10.23 -14.85
C ASN A 61 -16.14 -11.03 -13.59
N PRO A 62 -17.41 -11.03 -13.17
CA PRO A 62 -17.83 -11.67 -11.92
C PRO A 62 -17.57 -13.19 -11.87
N ILE A 63 -17.64 -13.89 -13.00
CA ILE A 63 -17.37 -15.34 -13.05
C ILE A 63 -15.87 -15.61 -12.89
N ALA A 64 -15.05 -14.87 -13.64
CA ALA A 64 -13.59 -14.97 -13.56
C ALA A 64 -13.10 -14.56 -12.17
N ARG A 65 -13.59 -13.44 -11.64
CA ARG A 65 -13.25 -12.92 -10.32
C ARG A 65 -13.52 -13.93 -9.21
N LYS A 66 -14.71 -14.51 -9.15
CA LYS A 66 -15.04 -15.50 -8.11
C LYS A 66 -14.21 -16.77 -8.23
N ARG A 67 -13.88 -17.21 -9.44
CA ARG A 67 -12.99 -18.35 -9.67
C ARG A 67 -11.58 -18.04 -9.16
N GLU A 68 -11.08 -16.85 -9.45
CA GLU A 68 -9.77 -16.40 -9.01
C GLU A 68 -9.71 -16.27 -7.49
N MET A 69 -10.70 -15.61 -6.86
CA MET A 69 -10.77 -15.44 -5.41
C MET A 69 -10.88 -16.80 -4.68
N LYS A 70 -11.57 -17.77 -5.26
CA LYS A 70 -11.59 -19.14 -4.73
C LYS A 70 -10.21 -19.81 -4.79
N TRP A 71 -9.43 -19.58 -5.86
CA TRP A 71 -8.05 -20.05 -5.93
C TRP A 71 -7.18 -19.36 -4.87
N LEU A 72 -7.25 -18.05 -4.74
CA LEU A 72 -6.53 -17.26 -3.72
C LEU A 72 -6.82 -17.79 -2.30
N GLN A 73 -8.10 -17.98 -1.98
CA GLN A 73 -8.54 -18.57 -0.70
C GLN A 73 -7.94 -19.95 -0.49
N SER A 74 -7.95 -20.82 -1.51
CA SER A 74 -7.40 -22.18 -1.43
C SER A 74 -5.89 -22.22 -1.20
N GLN A 75 -5.17 -21.18 -1.63
CA GLN A 75 -3.74 -21.02 -1.40
C GLN A 75 -3.43 -20.35 -0.05
N GLY A 76 -4.43 -19.77 0.61
CA GLY A 76 -4.28 -19.05 1.88
C GLY A 76 -3.74 -17.62 1.72
N VAL A 77 -3.93 -17.01 0.54
CA VAL A 77 -3.67 -15.58 0.32
C VAL A 77 -4.60 -14.77 1.21
N LYS A 78 -4.11 -13.66 1.76
CA LYS A 78 -4.86 -12.83 2.71
C LYS A 78 -5.49 -11.59 2.11
N GLY A 79 -5.01 -11.14 0.96
CA GLY A 79 -5.58 -9.97 0.34
C GLY A 79 -5.13 -9.76 -1.10
N ILE A 80 -5.74 -8.77 -1.72
CA ILE A 80 -5.44 -8.34 -3.08
C ILE A 80 -5.25 -6.83 -3.13
N LYS A 81 -4.31 -6.38 -3.97
CA LYS A 81 -4.20 -5.01 -4.44
C LYS A 81 -4.85 -4.97 -5.82
N VAL A 82 -5.87 -4.13 -5.99
CA VAL A 82 -6.55 -3.98 -7.29
C VAL A 82 -6.34 -2.56 -7.80
N ASP A 83 -5.83 -2.46 -9.01
CA ASP A 83 -5.27 -1.23 -9.58
C ASP A 83 -5.94 -0.83 -10.90
N PHE A 84 -5.67 0.39 -11.38
CA PHE A 84 -6.05 0.92 -12.68
C PHE A 84 -7.56 1.07 -12.93
N PHE A 85 -8.29 1.60 -11.95
CA PHE A 85 -9.71 1.91 -12.15
C PHE A 85 -9.91 3.08 -13.12
N GLY A 86 -10.85 2.94 -14.04
CA GLY A 86 -11.14 3.88 -15.11
C GLY A 86 -12.03 5.08 -14.69
N GLY A 87 -11.66 5.80 -13.61
CA GLY A 87 -12.39 6.97 -13.13
C GLY A 87 -13.50 6.66 -12.12
N ASP A 88 -14.51 7.53 -12.01
CA ASP A 88 -15.56 7.48 -10.99
C ASP A 88 -16.98 7.41 -11.56
N LYS A 89 -17.13 6.83 -12.73
CA LYS A 89 -18.43 6.54 -13.33
C LYS A 89 -19.21 5.52 -12.51
N GLN A 90 -20.52 5.48 -12.68
CA GLN A 90 -21.39 4.58 -11.92
C GLN A 90 -21.01 3.10 -12.05
N GLU A 91 -20.63 2.64 -13.25
CA GLU A 91 -20.16 1.28 -13.46
C GLU A 91 -18.86 1.00 -12.71
N THR A 92 -17.96 1.97 -12.62
CA THR A 92 -16.71 1.83 -11.83
C THR A 92 -17.01 1.76 -10.34
N MET A 93 -17.95 2.58 -9.83
CA MET A 93 -18.37 2.50 -8.42
C MET A 93 -18.98 1.13 -8.11
N ARG A 94 -19.82 0.59 -8.98
CA ARG A 94 -20.37 -0.77 -8.83
C ARG A 94 -19.27 -1.85 -8.84
N LEU A 95 -18.22 -1.63 -9.63
CA LEU A 95 -17.07 -2.58 -9.67
C LEU A 95 -16.31 -2.60 -8.35
N TYR A 96 -16.04 -1.43 -7.71
CA TYR A 96 -15.44 -1.39 -6.38
C TYR A 96 -16.24 -2.21 -5.38
N GLU A 97 -17.54 -1.99 -5.29
CA GLU A 97 -18.41 -2.69 -4.34
C GLU A 97 -18.52 -4.19 -4.66
N ALA A 98 -18.59 -4.54 -5.94
CA ALA A 98 -18.62 -5.96 -6.35
C ALA A 98 -17.32 -6.69 -6.01
N ILE A 99 -16.16 -6.04 -6.16
CA ILE A 99 -14.87 -6.61 -5.76
C ILE A 99 -14.81 -6.78 -4.24
N LEU A 100 -15.22 -5.77 -3.47
CA LEU A 100 -15.22 -5.83 -2.01
C LEU A 100 -16.12 -6.96 -1.50
N SER A 101 -17.36 -7.04 -2.02
CA SER A 101 -18.32 -8.08 -1.62
C SER A 101 -17.82 -9.48 -1.97
N ASP A 102 -17.35 -9.70 -3.20
CA ASP A 102 -16.85 -11.03 -3.61
C ASP A 102 -15.56 -11.40 -2.85
N ALA A 103 -14.71 -10.44 -2.50
CA ALA A 103 -13.51 -10.66 -1.70
C ALA A 103 -13.84 -11.01 -0.25
N ASP A 104 -14.85 -10.38 0.34
CA ASP A 104 -15.35 -10.69 1.70
C ASP A 104 -15.86 -12.13 1.79
N ASP A 105 -16.64 -12.58 0.79
CA ASP A 105 -17.11 -13.97 0.68
C ASP A 105 -15.97 -15.01 0.68
N HIS A 106 -14.75 -14.58 0.32
CA HIS A 106 -13.56 -15.44 0.24
C HIS A 106 -12.51 -15.15 1.33
N GLY A 107 -12.83 -14.25 2.28
CA GLY A 107 -11.94 -13.88 3.38
C GLY A 107 -10.68 -13.14 2.92
N LEU A 108 -10.80 -12.30 1.89
CA LEU A 108 -9.70 -11.52 1.31
C LEU A 108 -9.83 -10.04 1.67
N MET A 109 -8.76 -9.46 2.18
CA MET A 109 -8.61 -8.00 2.30
C MET A 109 -8.38 -7.36 0.94
N VAL A 110 -8.76 -6.08 0.80
CA VAL A 110 -8.64 -5.35 -0.48
C VAL A 110 -8.01 -3.99 -0.27
N ILE A 111 -6.97 -3.71 -1.07
CA ILE A 111 -6.36 -2.38 -1.25
C ILE A 111 -6.64 -1.93 -2.68
N PHE A 112 -7.10 -0.68 -2.85
CA PHE A 112 -7.30 -0.09 -4.18
C PHE A 112 -6.19 0.89 -4.55
N HIS A 113 -5.70 0.76 -5.78
CA HIS A 113 -4.76 1.69 -6.41
C HIS A 113 -5.34 2.23 -7.74
N GLY A 114 -4.74 3.27 -8.31
CA GLY A 114 -5.27 3.91 -9.50
C GLY A 114 -6.77 4.20 -9.39
N CYS A 115 -7.20 4.71 -8.27
CA CYS A 115 -8.58 4.66 -7.81
C CYS A 115 -9.12 6.05 -7.44
N THR A 116 -10.44 6.14 -7.25
CA THR A 116 -11.09 7.33 -6.70
C THR A 116 -10.92 7.43 -5.18
N LEU A 117 -11.23 8.60 -4.63
CA LEU A 117 -11.28 8.82 -3.18
C LEU A 117 -12.23 7.83 -2.50
N PRO A 118 -11.93 7.38 -1.26
CA PRO A 118 -12.82 6.51 -0.49
C PRO A 118 -14.22 7.11 -0.36
N ARG A 119 -15.22 6.24 -0.43
CA ARG A 119 -16.64 6.62 -0.38
C ARG A 119 -17.34 6.08 0.88
N GLY A 120 -16.59 5.89 1.96
CA GLY A 120 -17.09 5.32 3.21
C GLY A 120 -17.13 3.79 3.20
N TRP A 121 -16.39 3.15 2.32
CA TRP A 121 -16.31 1.69 2.21
C TRP A 121 -15.85 1.03 3.50
N GLU A 122 -15.03 1.70 4.29
CA GLU A 122 -14.58 1.26 5.61
C GLU A 122 -15.74 0.91 6.57
N ARG A 123 -16.90 1.55 6.36
CA ARG A 123 -18.10 1.35 7.19
C ARG A 123 -19.02 0.27 6.66
N MET A 124 -18.83 -0.13 5.42
CA MET A 124 -19.69 -1.11 4.72
C MET A 124 -19.01 -2.46 4.56
N TYR A 125 -17.71 -2.44 4.34
CA TYR A 125 -16.91 -3.62 3.99
C TYR A 125 -15.71 -3.73 4.94
N PRO A 126 -15.74 -4.66 5.92
CA PRO A 126 -14.67 -4.81 6.91
C PRO A 126 -13.35 -5.27 6.30
N ASN A 127 -13.40 -5.86 5.11
CA ASN A 127 -12.24 -6.31 4.34
C ASN A 127 -11.59 -5.21 3.47
N TYR A 128 -12.18 -4.01 3.40
CA TYR A 128 -11.53 -2.85 2.79
C TYR A 128 -10.45 -2.30 3.74
N VAL A 129 -9.19 -2.36 3.34
CA VAL A 129 -8.07 -1.95 4.17
C VAL A 129 -7.29 -0.76 3.64
N GLY A 130 -7.80 -0.09 2.63
CA GLY A 130 -7.29 1.20 2.19
C GLY A 130 -7.31 1.40 0.69
N SER A 131 -7.02 2.63 0.30
CA SER A 131 -6.85 3.06 -1.07
C SER A 131 -5.69 4.04 -1.18
N GLU A 132 -5.04 4.06 -2.34
CA GLU A 132 -4.08 5.09 -2.69
C GLU A 132 -4.79 6.44 -2.87
N ALA A 133 -5.42 6.66 -4.01
CA ALA A 133 -6.14 7.88 -4.43
C ALA A 133 -5.39 9.19 -4.12
N VAL A 134 -4.08 9.18 -4.34
CA VAL A 134 -3.15 10.28 -4.06
C VAL A 134 -1.88 10.07 -4.90
N LEU A 135 -1.06 11.10 -5.06
CA LEU A 135 0.31 10.93 -5.54
C LEU A 135 1.14 10.30 -4.41
N ALA A 136 1.12 8.98 -4.35
CA ALA A 136 1.81 8.20 -3.35
C ALA A 136 3.33 8.14 -3.60
N SER A 137 4.06 7.58 -2.65
CA SER A 137 5.53 7.54 -2.73
C SER A 137 6.06 6.77 -3.92
N GLU A 138 5.31 5.81 -4.48
CA GLU A 138 5.74 5.06 -5.67
C GLU A 138 6.00 5.97 -6.89
N ASN A 139 5.31 7.13 -6.98
CA ASN A 139 5.52 8.08 -8.05
C ASN A 139 6.97 8.58 -8.12
N MET A 140 7.67 8.58 -7.00
CA MET A 140 9.09 8.99 -6.93
C MET A 140 10.01 8.11 -7.78
N ILE A 141 9.67 6.83 -7.99
CA ILE A 141 10.47 5.95 -8.84
C ILE A 141 10.30 6.22 -10.33
N PHE A 142 9.21 6.85 -10.73
CA PHE A 142 8.89 7.11 -12.14
C PHE A 142 9.52 8.40 -12.66
N ASN A 143 9.58 9.47 -11.83
CA ASN A 143 10.11 10.75 -12.27
C ASN A 143 10.74 11.53 -11.12
N GLN A 144 11.86 12.21 -11.39
CA GLN A 144 12.58 13.02 -10.40
C GLN A 144 11.71 14.17 -9.82
N HIS A 145 10.81 14.73 -10.63
CA HIS A 145 9.87 15.75 -10.17
C HIS A 145 9.10 15.33 -8.92
N PHE A 146 8.65 14.08 -8.85
CA PHE A 146 7.93 13.58 -7.66
C PHE A 146 8.82 13.49 -6.42
N CYS A 147 10.12 13.21 -6.59
CA CYS A 147 11.08 13.28 -5.49
C CYS A 147 11.29 14.74 -5.01
N ASP A 148 11.27 15.68 -5.94
CA ASP A 148 11.48 17.10 -5.63
C ASP A 148 10.26 17.71 -4.91
N GLU A 149 9.03 17.17 -5.16
CA GLU A 149 7.78 17.61 -4.59
C GLU A 149 7.34 16.77 -3.34
N GLU A 150 8.08 15.73 -2.96
CA GLU A 150 7.67 14.82 -1.89
C GLU A 150 7.34 15.55 -0.57
N ALA A 151 8.21 16.47 -0.16
CA ALA A 151 8.03 17.19 1.09
C ALA A 151 6.76 18.06 1.10
N PHE A 152 6.49 18.75 -0.01
CA PHE A 152 5.25 19.53 -0.17
C PHE A 152 4.01 18.64 -0.12
N ASN A 153 4.01 17.55 -0.86
CA ASN A 153 2.89 16.61 -0.92
C ASN A 153 2.63 15.95 0.44
N ALA A 154 3.68 15.56 1.15
CA ALA A 154 3.55 14.99 2.50
C ALA A 154 2.92 15.96 3.51
N CYS A 155 3.21 17.27 3.39
CA CYS A 155 2.56 18.31 4.19
C CYS A 155 1.12 18.63 3.76
N LEU A 156 0.71 18.19 2.55
CA LEU A 156 -0.63 18.46 2.01
C LEU A 156 -1.60 17.31 2.27
N HIS A 157 -1.15 16.07 2.09
CA HIS A 157 -2.00 14.87 2.11
C HIS A 157 -2.79 14.65 3.41
N PRO A 158 -2.28 14.92 4.62
CA PRO A 158 -3.07 14.78 5.85
C PRO A 158 -4.33 15.63 5.86
N PHE A 159 -4.30 16.79 5.21
CA PHE A 159 -5.43 17.74 5.19
C PHE A 159 -6.45 17.43 4.11
N ILE A 160 -6.00 16.98 2.92
CA ILE A 160 -6.89 16.84 1.76
C ILE A 160 -7.27 15.39 1.46
N ARG A 161 -6.44 14.41 1.80
CA ARG A 161 -6.66 13.01 1.40
C ARG A 161 -6.86 12.08 2.61
N ASN A 162 -5.96 12.06 3.58
CA ASN A 162 -6.08 11.16 4.72
C ASN A 162 -7.17 11.57 5.71
N SER A 163 -7.63 12.82 5.65
CA SER A 163 -8.83 13.29 6.37
C SER A 163 -10.14 12.69 5.83
N VAL A 164 -10.15 12.16 4.61
CA VAL A 164 -11.32 11.53 3.98
C VAL A 164 -11.47 10.06 4.36
N GLY A 165 -10.35 9.36 4.59
CA GLY A 165 -10.31 7.94 4.92
C GLY A 165 -8.89 7.39 4.84
N SER A 166 -8.75 6.10 5.10
CA SER A 166 -7.49 5.37 5.04
C SER A 166 -6.74 5.61 3.74
N MET A 167 -5.43 5.85 3.84
CA MET A 167 -4.58 6.20 2.70
C MET A 167 -3.36 5.29 2.66
N GLU A 168 -3.32 4.43 1.66
CA GLU A 168 -2.14 3.64 1.35
C GLU A 168 -1.14 4.54 0.62
N PHE A 169 0.00 4.83 1.23
CA PHE A 169 1.00 5.76 0.70
C PHE A 169 2.28 5.07 0.22
N GLY A 170 2.60 3.90 0.77
CA GLY A 170 3.79 3.13 0.40
C GLY A 170 5.11 3.81 0.76
N GLY A 171 5.16 4.56 1.86
CA GLY A 171 6.31 5.36 2.28
C GLY A 171 7.50 4.56 2.80
N CYS A 172 8.44 5.27 3.42
CA CYS A 172 9.67 4.74 4.03
C CYS A 172 10.69 4.20 3.02
N PHE A 173 10.96 4.99 1.99
CA PHE A 173 12.09 4.76 1.10
C PHE A 173 13.40 5.18 1.77
N PHE A 174 14.21 4.23 2.23
CA PHE A 174 15.53 4.55 2.79
C PHE A 174 16.63 4.62 1.73
N ASN A 175 16.47 3.98 0.59
CA ASN A 175 17.42 4.14 -0.51
C ASN A 175 17.47 5.59 -0.98
N ARG A 176 18.67 6.14 -1.14
CA ARG A 176 18.85 7.47 -1.72
C ARG A 176 18.63 7.48 -3.23
N ARG A 177 19.08 6.43 -3.90
CA ARG A 177 18.81 6.16 -5.30
C ARG A 177 17.68 5.13 -5.36
N LEU A 178 16.57 5.51 -5.98
CA LEU A 178 15.32 4.76 -5.88
C LEU A 178 15.28 3.54 -6.82
N ASN A 179 16.19 2.62 -6.58
CA ASN A 179 16.14 1.25 -7.08
C ASN A 179 16.56 0.27 -5.97
N LYS A 180 16.34 -1.01 -6.21
CA LYS A 180 16.65 -2.07 -5.21
C LYS A 180 18.12 -2.14 -4.81
N GLY A 181 19.04 -1.61 -5.61
CA GLY A 181 20.48 -1.64 -5.36
C GLY A 181 21.04 -0.32 -4.81
N ASN A 182 20.20 0.69 -4.60
CA ASN A 182 20.60 2.04 -4.15
C ASN A 182 21.69 2.69 -5.04
N ASN A 183 21.72 2.36 -6.32
CA ASN A 183 22.79 2.76 -7.25
C ASN A 183 22.28 3.40 -8.58
N GLY A 184 20.97 3.55 -8.74
CA GLY A 184 20.35 4.08 -9.96
C GLY A 184 18.93 4.60 -9.74
N GLY A 185 18.24 4.98 -10.81
CA GLY A 185 16.91 5.57 -10.72
C GLY A 185 16.92 7.04 -10.29
N THR A 186 15.79 7.53 -9.84
CA THR A 186 15.60 8.87 -9.29
C THR A 186 16.32 9.04 -7.94
N THR A 187 16.41 10.26 -7.47
CA THR A 187 17.13 10.59 -6.23
C THR A 187 16.16 11.16 -5.21
N ARG A 188 15.96 10.45 -4.08
CA ARG A 188 15.22 10.96 -2.93
C ARG A 188 15.88 12.23 -2.38
N ARG A 189 15.07 13.26 -2.08
CA ARG A 189 15.53 14.55 -1.51
C ARG A 189 15.39 14.60 0.00
N THR A 190 14.41 13.94 0.54
CA THR A 190 14.10 13.94 1.97
C THR A 190 15.09 13.10 2.80
N THR A 191 15.08 13.28 4.10
CA THR A 191 15.94 12.55 5.04
C THR A 191 15.32 11.23 5.48
N ASP A 192 16.10 10.35 6.11
CA ASP A 192 15.58 9.09 6.68
C ASP A 192 14.56 9.36 7.80
N VAL A 193 14.78 10.42 8.60
CA VAL A 193 13.83 10.83 9.65
C VAL A 193 12.49 11.30 9.04
N PHE A 194 12.53 11.98 7.91
CA PHE A 194 11.32 12.33 7.16
C PHE A 194 10.57 11.07 6.73
N GLN A 195 11.28 10.08 6.20
CA GLN A 195 10.67 8.81 5.79
C GLN A 195 10.04 8.06 6.98
N LEU A 196 10.70 8.03 8.14
CA LEU A 196 10.12 7.48 9.36
C LEU A 196 8.84 8.22 9.78
N ALA A 197 8.84 9.56 9.67
CA ALA A 197 7.68 10.35 10.02
C ALA A 197 6.46 10.00 9.16
N THR A 198 6.64 9.63 7.90
CA THR A 198 5.52 9.22 7.02
C THR A 198 4.78 7.98 7.53
N ALA A 199 5.46 7.04 8.20
CA ALA A 199 4.83 5.85 8.78
C ALA A 199 3.86 6.19 9.92
N VAL A 200 4.08 7.30 10.62
CA VAL A 200 3.19 7.79 11.68
C VAL A 200 2.18 8.80 11.12
N LEU A 201 2.62 9.64 10.19
CA LEU A 201 1.82 10.74 9.64
C LEU A 201 0.60 10.21 8.86
N PHE A 202 0.79 9.18 8.03
CA PHE A 202 -0.26 8.62 7.19
C PHE A 202 -0.90 7.41 7.86
N GLN A 203 -2.24 7.41 7.85
CA GLN A 203 -3.01 6.35 8.48
C GLN A 203 -3.55 5.41 7.41
N ASN A 204 -3.20 4.15 7.54
CA ASN A 204 -3.78 3.03 6.82
C ASN A 204 -3.61 1.76 7.67
N PRO A 205 -4.65 0.92 7.87
CA PRO A 205 -4.52 -0.26 8.72
C PRO A 205 -3.55 -1.30 8.17
N VAL A 206 -3.39 -1.39 6.86
CA VAL A 206 -2.38 -2.23 6.22
C VAL A 206 -1.47 -1.33 5.38
N GLN A 207 -0.27 -1.05 5.86
CA GLN A 207 0.69 -0.18 5.18
C GLN A 207 1.72 -1.01 4.40
N ASN A 208 1.96 -0.64 3.15
CA ASN A 208 3.08 -1.15 2.36
C ASN A 208 4.30 -0.23 2.57
N PHE A 209 5.35 -0.74 3.23
CA PHE A 209 6.60 -0.02 3.36
C PHE A 209 7.57 -0.39 2.22
N ALA A 210 8.18 0.62 1.61
CA ALA A 210 9.06 0.47 0.45
C ALA A 210 10.49 0.09 0.85
N LEU A 211 10.65 -0.86 1.78
CA LEU A 211 11.95 -1.33 2.23
C LEU A 211 12.55 -2.34 1.24
N THR A 212 13.86 -2.26 1.09
CA THR A 212 14.65 -3.21 0.29
C THR A 212 15.63 -3.98 1.19
N PRO A 213 16.04 -5.20 0.80
CA PRO A 213 16.90 -6.04 1.66
C PRO A 213 18.19 -5.37 2.11
N ASN A 214 18.79 -4.50 1.29
CA ASN A 214 20.00 -3.76 1.65
C ASN A 214 19.78 -2.79 2.82
N ASN A 215 18.54 -2.33 3.06
CA ASN A 215 18.26 -1.41 4.16
C ASN A 215 18.57 -2.02 5.53
N LEU A 216 18.56 -3.34 5.65
CA LEU A 216 18.96 -4.03 6.89
C LEU A 216 20.42 -3.76 7.27
N THR A 217 21.27 -3.37 6.33
CA THR A 217 22.70 -3.10 6.53
C THR A 217 23.13 -1.67 6.23
N ASP A 218 22.41 -0.98 5.32
CA ASP A 218 22.79 0.34 4.83
C ASP A 218 22.17 1.49 5.63
N VAL A 219 21.12 1.19 6.40
CA VAL A 219 20.36 2.18 7.17
C VAL A 219 20.73 2.08 8.64
N SER A 220 20.63 3.21 9.36
CA SER A 220 20.86 3.24 10.79
C SER A 220 20.00 2.19 11.53
N PRO A 221 20.57 1.38 12.43
CA PRO A 221 19.81 0.40 13.20
C PRO A 221 18.58 1.00 13.91
N VAL A 222 18.68 2.24 14.38
CA VAL A 222 17.56 2.94 15.03
C VAL A 222 16.36 3.08 14.09
N CYS A 223 16.60 3.35 12.80
CA CYS A 223 15.51 3.44 11.82
C CYS A 223 14.88 2.06 11.57
N ILE A 224 15.70 1.03 11.46
CA ILE A 224 15.22 -0.33 11.24
C ILE A 224 14.44 -0.84 12.46
N ASP A 225 14.92 -0.59 13.67
CA ASP A 225 14.22 -0.99 14.89
C ASP A 225 12.89 -0.24 15.03
N PHE A 226 12.85 1.06 14.73
CA PHE A 226 11.59 1.80 14.67
C PHE A 226 10.61 1.18 13.67
N MET A 227 11.06 0.84 12.46
CA MET A 227 10.21 0.25 11.42
C MET A 227 9.70 -1.16 11.75
N LYS A 228 10.35 -1.89 12.67
CA LYS A 228 9.84 -3.17 13.19
C LYS A 228 8.71 -2.99 14.21
N GLU A 229 8.68 -1.84 14.88
CA GLU A 229 7.83 -1.59 16.05
C GLU A 229 6.69 -0.61 15.78
N VAL A 230 6.80 0.21 14.72
CA VAL A 230 5.79 1.23 14.42
C VAL A 230 4.43 0.57 14.14
N PRO A 231 3.38 0.95 14.89
CA PRO A 231 2.06 0.39 14.65
C PRO A 231 1.40 1.02 13.41
N THR A 232 0.40 0.33 12.87
CA THR A 232 -0.45 0.83 11.77
C THR A 232 -1.86 1.19 12.24
N GLU A 233 -2.21 0.79 13.46
CA GLU A 233 -3.48 1.09 14.11
C GLU A 233 -3.28 2.06 15.28
N TRP A 234 -4.18 3.03 15.42
CA TRP A 234 -4.05 4.11 16.36
C TRP A 234 -5.33 4.26 17.19
N ASP A 235 -5.19 4.23 18.53
CA ASP A 235 -6.29 4.47 19.46
C ASP A 235 -6.73 5.94 19.48
N GLU A 236 -5.80 6.84 19.22
CA GLU A 236 -6.05 8.28 19.24
C GLU A 236 -5.14 9.00 18.27
N SER A 237 -5.67 10.03 17.61
CA SER A 237 -4.88 10.94 16.77
C SER A 237 -5.18 12.38 17.17
N ARG A 238 -4.12 13.17 17.38
CA ARG A 238 -4.19 14.59 17.71
C ARG A 238 -3.48 15.42 16.67
N PHE A 239 -4.19 16.37 16.11
CA PHE A 239 -3.56 17.46 15.36
C PHE A 239 -2.91 18.40 16.37
N VAL A 240 -1.60 18.57 16.26
CA VAL A 240 -0.82 19.43 17.14
C VAL A 240 -0.67 20.81 16.52
N ASP A 241 -0.17 20.86 15.28
CA ASP A 241 -0.01 22.10 14.52
C ASP A 241 0.17 21.78 13.02
N GLY A 242 -0.05 22.76 12.14
CA GLY A 242 0.21 22.57 10.72
C GLY A 242 -0.48 23.57 9.81
N TYR A 243 0.05 23.67 8.61
CA TYR A 243 -0.53 24.45 7.53
C TYR A 243 -0.38 23.68 6.20
N PRO A 244 -1.46 23.45 5.44
CA PRO A 244 -1.42 22.65 4.22
C PRO A 244 -0.29 23.05 3.27
N GLY A 245 0.54 22.10 2.87
CA GLY A 245 1.66 22.30 1.97
C GLY A 245 2.88 23.01 2.57
N LYS A 246 2.90 23.27 3.88
CA LYS A 246 4.05 23.91 4.55
C LYS A 246 4.66 23.01 5.61
N TYR A 247 3.86 22.55 6.55
CA TYR A 247 4.28 21.63 7.60
C TYR A 247 3.05 20.99 8.24
N VAL A 248 3.26 19.86 8.92
CA VAL A 248 2.24 19.21 9.72
C VAL A 248 2.87 18.49 10.90
N VAL A 249 2.21 18.58 12.04
CA VAL A 249 2.60 17.89 13.27
C VAL A 249 1.40 17.12 13.80
N LEU A 250 1.51 15.80 13.83
CA LEU A 250 0.51 14.88 14.39
C LEU A 250 1.09 14.07 15.53
N ALA A 251 0.32 13.86 16.57
CA ALA A 251 0.61 12.88 17.61
C ALA A 251 -0.42 11.75 17.54
N ARG A 252 0.03 10.49 17.57
CA ARG A 252 -0.81 9.31 17.54
C ARG A 252 -0.48 8.40 18.70
N ARG A 253 -1.49 7.81 19.32
CA ARG A 253 -1.34 6.88 20.43
C ARG A 253 -1.68 5.46 20.00
N HIS A 254 -0.84 4.52 20.43
CA HIS A 254 -1.11 3.10 20.40
C HIS A 254 -0.77 2.52 21.77
N GLY A 255 -1.76 1.91 22.45
CA GLY A 255 -1.62 1.50 23.82
C GLY A 255 -1.25 2.70 24.73
N ASP A 256 -0.17 2.56 25.48
CA ASP A 256 0.36 3.60 26.37
C ASP A 256 1.42 4.51 25.69
N SER A 257 1.76 4.21 24.44
CA SER A 257 2.84 4.92 23.72
C SER A 257 2.30 5.99 22.78
N TRP A 258 2.97 7.14 22.76
CA TRP A 258 2.70 8.22 21.83
C TRP A 258 3.80 8.34 20.79
N TYR A 259 3.41 8.53 19.55
CA TYR A 259 4.26 8.75 18.39
C TYR A 259 4.01 10.15 17.85
N LEU A 260 5.06 10.97 17.78
CA LEU A 260 4.99 12.32 17.23
C LEU A 260 5.66 12.34 15.87
N ALA A 261 4.91 12.75 14.85
CA ALA A 261 5.43 12.97 13.50
C ALA A 261 5.33 14.44 13.12
N ALA A 262 6.42 14.97 12.60
CA ALA A 262 6.53 16.35 12.10
C ALA A 262 7.28 16.34 10.77
N VAL A 263 6.70 16.95 9.76
CA VAL A 263 7.31 17.15 8.44
C VAL A 263 7.03 18.55 7.92
#